data_fa930b55132bc22942aad1f30a52e46c
#
_entry.id   fa930b55132bc22942aad1f30a52e46c
#
_cell.length_a   1.000
_cell.length_b   1.000
_cell.length_c   1.000
_cell.angle_alpha   90.00
_cell.angle_beta   90.00
_cell.angle_gamma   90.00
#
_symmetry.space_group_name_H-M   'P 1'
#
loop_
_entity.id
_entity.type
_entity.pdbx_description
1 polymer ?
#
loop_
_entity_poly.entity_id
_entity_poly.type
_entity_poly.pdbx_seq_one_letter_code
_entity_poly.pdbx_strand_id
1 'polypeptide(L)'
;MLKTVRIIILGAMCTILSAAGFDPPQPAAAKSQADEYEYPFQDPSLPVQKRVSDLLSRLTLEEKVSLMHQYQPAVPRLGIPAFKTGTEALHGVAWLGEATVFPQAFGLAHTWDRYLIKQIGSAVGDEVRGFHHLDPAANGVNVWAPVVDLLRDPRWGRNEEGYSEDPFLTGEIATAYASGLRGDHPFYLKTVPTLKHFLAYNNETDRGFSSSSIDPRNMHEYYLKPFETAISKKAAYGLMPAYNSVNDKPAILSPLLDSTVKRRWAGDDFFIVSDAFDPSGIVNDHKYYDSHEKAHAHAVKAGIDNFTDQGENPELTRNALTGALKQGLISEKDLDQALANTFSIRFRTGEFDPDELNPYSRLTDDVINSPKHQLLAKKSG
;
A
#
# COMPACT_ATOMS: atom_id res chain seq x y z
N MET A 1 20.09 -75.01 26.63
CA MET A 1 18.99 -75.74 27.27
C MET A 1 17.68 -75.19 26.73
N LEU A 2 17.05 -75.92 25.80
CA LEU A 2 15.74 -75.63 25.23
C LEU A 2 14.64 -75.97 26.22
N LYS A 3 13.66 -75.17 26.42
CA LYS A 3 12.37 -75.54 26.98
C LYS A 3 11.26 -75.19 26.01
N THR A 4 10.70 -76.23 25.44
CA THR A 4 9.53 -76.25 24.57
C THR A 4 8.27 -76.08 25.40
N VAL A 5 7.38 -75.14 25.00
CA VAL A 5 6.03 -75.00 25.56
C VAL A 5 5.02 -75.40 24.49
N ARG A 6 4.21 -76.39 24.82
CA ARG A 6 3.12 -76.93 24.02
C ARG A 6 1.87 -76.05 24.20
N ILE A 7 1.29 -75.63 23.09
CA ILE A 7 -0.03 -74.93 23.07
C ILE A 7 -1.09 -76.00 22.82
N ILE A 8 -2.08 -76.04 23.71
CA ILE A 8 -3.29 -76.91 23.55
C ILE A 8 -4.34 -76.02 22.84
N ILE A 9 -4.86 -76.50 21.73
CA ILE A 9 -5.96 -75.94 20.98
C ILE A 9 -7.26 -76.49 21.53
N LEU A 10 -8.11 -75.68 22.14
CA LEU A 10 -9.49 -76.02 22.47
C LEU A 10 -10.41 -75.42 21.39
N GLY A 11 -11.07 -76.26 20.65
CA GLY A 11 -12.07 -75.82 19.67
C GLY A 11 -13.38 -75.44 20.37
N ALA A 12 -13.86 -74.27 20.13
CA ALA A 12 -15.24 -73.83 20.49
C ALA A 12 -16.01 -73.56 19.22
N MET A 13 -17.07 -74.33 19.08
CA MET A 13 -18.07 -74.27 18.00
C MET A 13 -18.98 -73.02 18.29
N CYS A 14 -18.91 -71.98 17.48
CA CYS A 14 -19.77 -70.81 17.58
C CYS A 14 -20.88 -70.91 16.53
N THR A 15 -22.07 -70.98 17.00
CA THR A 15 -23.33 -70.86 16.25
C THR A 15 -23.51 -69.47 15.66
N ILE A 16 -23.78 -69.37 14.38
CA ILE A 16 -24.07 -68.13 13.65
C ILE A 16 -25.49 -67.66 13.96
N LEU A 17 -25.64 -66.61 14.73
CA LEU A 17 -26.89 -65.79 14.74
C LEU A 17 -26.69 -64.66 13.74
N SER A 18 -27.51 -64.61 12.72
CA SER A 18 -27.63 -63.45 11.81
C SER A 18 -28.25 -62.25 12.55
N ALA A 19 -27.46 -61.29 12.90
CA ALA A 19 -27.93 -59.98 13.37
C ALA A 19 -28.12 -59.05 12.18
N ALA A 20 -29.33 -58.47 12.10
CA ALA A 20 -29.71 -57.46 11.12
C ALA A 20 -28.71 -56.29 11.12
N GLY A 21 -28.36 -55.83 9.94
CA GLY A 21 -27.38 -54.78 9.73
C GLY A 21 -27.80 -53.47 10.41
N PHE A 22 -26.91 -53.00 11.28
CA PHE A 22 -26.83 -51.60 11.68
C PHE A 22 -25.65 -51.02 10.93
N ASP A 23 -25.91 -50.35 9.80
CA ASP A 23 -24.87 -49.50 9.18
C ASP A 23 -24.66 -48.31 10.12
N PRO A 24 -23.45 -48.06 10.60
CA PRO A 24 -23.17 -46.81 11.32
C PRO A 24 -23.40 -45.64 10.36
N PRO A 25 -23.98 -44.48 10.87
CA PRO A 25 -24.14 -43.32 10.04
C PRO A 25 -22.77 -42.91 9.47
N GLN A 26 -22.66 -42.84 8.15
CA GLN A 26 -21.46 -42.31 7.50
C GLN A 26 -21.24 -40.88 8.05
N PRO A 27 -20.01 -40.55 8.49
CA PRO A 27 -19.72 -39.17 8.85
C PRO A 27 -20.05 -38.29 7.63
N ALA A 28 -20.87 -37.25 7.86
CA ALA A 28 -21.14 -36.26 6.84
C ALA A 28 -19.81 -35.80 6.26
N ALA A 29 -19.65 -35.87 4.94
CA ALA A 29 -18.45 -35.41 4.27
C ALA A 29 -18.17 -33.98 4.75
N ALA A 30 -17.03 -33.80 5.39
CA ALA A 30 -16.58 -32.45 5.75
C ALA A 30 -16.58 -31.64 4.45
N LYS A 31 -17.36 -30.57 4.40
CA LYS A 31 -17.33 -29.63 3.27
C LYS A 31 -15.84 -29.27 3.06
N SER A 32 -15.36 -29.41 1.84
CA SER A 32 -14.02 -28.98 1.52
C SER A 32 -13.98 -27.47 1.79
N GLN A 33 -12.88 -26.92 2.35
CA GLN A 33 -12.72 -25.49 2.56
C GLN A 33 -12.95 -24.67 1.27
N ALA A 34 -12.84 -25.31 0.10
CA ALA A 34 -13.13 -24.72 -1.22
C ALA A 34 -14.63 -24.38 -1.44
N ASP A 35 -15.55 -24.89 -0.62
CA ASP A 35 -17.01 -24.60 -0.75
C ASP A 35 -17.47 -23.42 0.15
N GLU A 36 -16.57 -22.78 0.87
CA GLU A 36 -16.89 -21.70 1.82
C GLU A 36 -16.89 -20.31 1.15
N TYR A 37 -16.13 -20.13 0.06
CA TYR A 37 -15.97 -18.86 -0.63
C TYR A 37 -16.55 -18.91 -2.04
N GLU A 38 -17.26 -17.85 -2.45
CA GLU A 38 -17.84 -17.75 -3.80
C GLU A 38 -16.75 -17.68 -4.88
N TYR A 39 -15.65 -16.98 -4.58
CA TYR A 39 -14.51 -16.81 -5.49
C TYR A 39 -13.19 -17.15 -4.80
N PRO A 40 -12.21 -17.74 -5.54
CA PRO A 40 -10.87 -18.03 -4.99
C PRO A 40 -10.16 -16.83 -4.37
N PHE A 41 -10.37 -15.63 -4.89
CA PHE A 41 -9.72 -14.45 -4.32
C PHE A 41 -10.18 -14.14 -2.88
N GLN A 42 -11.34 -14.62 -2.45
CA GLN A 42 -11.88 -14.44 -1.10
C GLN A 42 -11.27 -15.42 -0.09
N ASP A 43 -10.59 -16.46 -0.54
CA ASP A 43 -9.99 -17.47 0.35
C ASP A 43 -8.65 -16.98 0.93
N PRO A 44 -8.58 -16.63 2.23
CA PRO A 44 -7.35 -16.13 2.86
C PRO A 44 -6.25 -17.19 2.98
N SER A 45 -6.55 -18.46 2.77
CA SER A 45 -5.54 -19.53 2.77
C SER A 45 -4.68 -19.56 1.49
N LEU A 46 -5.14 -18.89 0.41
CA LEU A 46 -4.41 -18.84 -0.85
C LEU A 46 -3.34 -17.74 -0.84
N PRO A 47 -2.23 -17.94 -1.54
CA PRO A 47 -1.22 -16.91 -1.74
C PRO A 47 -1.81 -15.64 -2.39
N VAL A 48 -1.38 -14.45 -1.93
CA VAL A 48 -1.88 -13.15 -2.43
C VAL A 48 -1.84 -13.06 -3.96
N GLN A 49 -0.75 -13.50 -4.59
CA GLN A 49 -0.60 -13.45 -6.06
C GLN A 49 -1.65 -14.28 -6.79
N LYS A 50 -2.08 -15.42 -6.22
CA LYS A 50 -3.17 -16.23 -6.78
C LYS A 50 -4.50 -15.51 -6.62
N ARG A 51 -4.75 -14.91 -5.46
CA ARG A 51 -5.97 -14.14 -5.17
C ARG A 51 -6.07 -12.94 -6.10
N VAL A 52 -4.99 -12.17 -6.25
CA VAL A 52 -4.91 -11.02 -7.18
C VAL A 52 -5.17 -11.47 -8.62
N SER A 53 -4.52 -12.55 -9.08
CA SER A 53 -4.71 -13.05 -10.45
C SER A 53 -6.15 -13.50 -10.71
N ASP A 54 -6.79 -14.18 -9.76
CA ASP A 54 -8.19 -14.58 -9.87
C ASP A 54 -9.12 -13.35 -9.94
N LEU A 55 -8.93 -12.38 -9.03
CA LEU A 55 -9.71 -11.15 -9.00
C LEU A 55 -9.61 -10.38 -10.32
N LEU A 56 -8.39 -10.13 -10.80
CA LEU A 56 -8.14 -9.40 -12.06
C LEU A 56 -8.76 -10.08 -13.27
N SER A 57 -8.76 -11.42 -13.31
CA SER A 57 -9.39 -12.18 -14.40
C SER A 57 -10.91 -12.02 -14.48
N ARG A 58 -11.53 -11.55 -13.40
CA ARG A 58 -12.98 -11.34 -13.29
C ARG A 58 -13.42 -9.91 -13.60
N LEU A 59 -12.48 -8.96 -13.59
CA LEU A 59 -12.77 -7.55 -13.89
C LEU A 59 -12.95 -7.34 -15.39
N THR A 60 -13.95 -6.55 -15.75
CA THR A 60 -14.08 -6.03 -17.13
C THR A 60 -13.06 -4.94 -17.38
N LEU A 61 -12.75 -4.67 -18.66
CA LEU A 61 -11.83 -3.59 -19.03
C LEU A 61 -12.28 -2.21 -18.51
N GLU A 62 -13.59 -1.95 -18.50
CA GLU A 62 -14.15 -0.70 -17.98
C GLU A 62 -13.95 -0.57 -16.46
N GLU A 63 -14.17 -1.66 -15.72
CA GLU A 63 -13.88 -1.71 -14.29
C GLU A 63 -12.39 -1.50 -14.01
N LYS A 64 -11.51 -2.15 -14.77
CA LYS A 64 -10.04 -1.95 -14.65
C LYS A 64 -9.65 -0.49 -14.84
N VAL A 65 -10.16 0.16 -15.88
CA VAL A 65 -9.90 1.60 -16.12
C VAL A 65 -10.42 2.46 -14.95
N SER A 66 -11.61 2.15 -14.43
CA SER A 66 -12.22 2.91 -13.33
C SER A 66 -11.46 2.77 -12.02
N LEU A 67 -10.84 1.61 -11.78
CA LEU A 67 -10.04 1.32 -10.59
C LEU A 67 -8.63 1.93 -10.61
N MET A 68 -8.22 2.53 -11.71
CA MET A 68 -6.93 3.23 -11.81
C MET A 68 -6.93 4.61 -11.14
N HIS A 69 -8.09 5.15 -10.75
CA HIS A 69 -8.22 6.44 -10.10
C HIS A 69 -8.13 6.34 -8.58
N GLN A 70 -7.76 7.44 -7.90
CA GLN A 70 -7.68 7.55 -6.43
C GLN A 70 -8.97 7.09 -5.73
N TYR A 71 -10.11 7.54 -6.23
CA TYR A 71 -11.43 7.13 -5.75
C TYR A 71 -11.92 5.92 -6.56
N GLN A 72 -11.58 4.74 -6.09
CA GLN A 72 -11.95 3.48 -6.74
C GLN A 72 -13.41 3.14 -6.45
N PRO A 73 -14.26 2.99 -7.47
CA PRO A 73 -15.66 2.61 -7.25
C PRO A 73 -15.77 1.17 -6.73
N ALA A 74 -16.88 0.88 -6.05
CA ALA A 74 -17.22 -0.50 -5.72
C ALA A 74 -17.48 -1.34 -6.99
N VAL A 75 -17.19 -2.64 -6.90
CA VAL A 75 -17.60 -3.64 -7.91
C VAL A 75 -18.54 -4.65 -7.23
N PRO A 76 -19.83 -4.31 -7.05
CA PRO A 76 -20.75 -5.06 -6.21
C PRO A 76 -20.93 -6.52 -6.62
N ARG A 77 -20.88 -6.83 -7.94
CA ARG A 77 -21.00 -8.21 -8.44
C ARG A 77 -19.88 -9.15 -7.99
N LEU A 78 -18.75 -8.58 -7.50
CA LEU A 78 -17.62 -9.33 -6.94
C LEU A 78 -17.46 -9.10 -5.44
N GLY A 79 -18.34 -8.34 -4.81
CA GLY A 79 -18.22 -7.98 -3.40
C GLY A 79 -17.02 -7.07 -3.09
N ILE A 80 -16.48 -6.35 -4.09
CA ILE A 80 -15.36 -5.42 -3.90
C ILE A 80 -15.94 -4.08 -3.45
N PRO A 81 -15.57 -3.58 -2.24
CA PRO A 81 -16.04 -2.27 -1.78
C PRO A 81 -15.32 -1.13 -2.49
N ALA A 82 -15.90 0.08 -2.38
CA ALA A 82 -15.22 1.30 -2.79
C ALA A 82 -13.97 1.50 -1.94
N PHE A 83 -12.94 2.06 -2.54
CA PHE A 83 -11.65 2.27 -1.87
C PHE A 83 -11.06 3.62 -2.28
N LYS A 84 -10.49 4.33 -1.32
CA LYS A 84 -9.77 5.58 -1.57
C LYS A 84 -8.29 5.41 -1.24
N THR A 85 -7.40 5.75 -2.15
CA THR A 85 -5.99 5.95 -1.83
C THR A 85 -5.79 7.34 -1.25
N GLY A 86 -4.96 7.44 -0.22
CA GLY A 86 -4.52 8.72 0.33
C GLY A 86 -5.25 9.16 1.60
N THR A 87 -4.44 9.24 2.64
CA THR A 87 -4.74 9.92 3.90
C THR A 87 -3.49 10.68 4.30
N GLU A 88 -3.60 11.99 4.53
CA GLU A 88 -2.47 12.78 4.98
C GLU A 88 -2.23 12.57 6.48
N ALA A 89 -1.00 12.21 6.83
CA ALA A 89 -0.62 11.96 8.22
C ALA A 89 0.88 12.15 8.46
N LEU A 90 1.40 13.34 8.17
CA LEU A 90 2.83 13.65 8.33
C LEU A 90 3.26 13.70 9.80
N HIS A 91 2.44 14.29 10.66
CA HIS A 91 2.67 14.41 12.09
C HIS A 91 1.36 14.32 12.91
N GLY A 92 0.44 13.52 12.44
CA GLY A 92 -0.94 13.32 12.89
C GLY A 92 -1.86 13.24 11.68
N VAL A 93 -3.04 12.64 11.85
CA VAL A 93 -4.04 12.54 10.77
C VAL A 93 -4.57 13.93 10.45
N ALA A 94 -4.63 14.29 9.17
CA ALA A 94 -5.11 15.57 8.70
C ALA A 94 -6.41 15.42 7.89
N TRP A 95 -7.27 16.46 7.95
CA TRP A 95 -8.49 16.67 7.16
C TRP A 95 -9.67 15.71 7.43
N LEU A 96 -9.50 14.70 8.28
CA LEU A 96 -10.57 13.75 8.57
C LEU A 96 -11.36 14.11 9.84
N GLY A 97 -10.81 14.94 10.70
CA GLY A 97 -11.43 15.34 11.96
C GLY A 97 -10.39 15.77 12.99
N GLU A 98 -10.79 15.86 14.25
CA GLU A 98 -9.89 16.12 15.36
C GLU A 98 -9.04 14.88 15.65
N ALA A 99 -7.71 15.01 15.61
CA ALA A 99 -6.76 13.95 15.82
C ALA A 99 -5.60 14.43 16.71
N THR A 100 -4.77 13.50 17.18
CA THR A 100 -3.54 13.85 17.91
C THR A 100 -2.54 14.50 16.96
N VAL A 101 -2.08 15.70 17.31
CA VAL A 101 -1.04 16.45 16.57
C VAL A 101 0.29 16.27 17.30
N PHE A 102 1.29 15.77 16.58
CA PHE A 102 2.68 15.65 17.03
C PHE A 102 3.51 16.83 16.49
N PRO A 103 4.72 17.08 17.02
CA PRO A 103 5.62 18.04 16.40
C PRO A 103 5.87 17.75 14.93
N GLN A 104 6.19 18.78 14.15
CA GLN A 104 6.58 18.64 12.75
C GLN A 104 7.78 17.71 12.58
N ALA A 105 7.87 17.05 11.43
CA ALA A 105 8.90 16.05 11.13
C ALA A 105 10.32 16.59 11.35
N PHE A 106 10.58 17.84 10.95
CA PHE A 106 11.85 18.51 11.19
C PHE A 106 12.19 18.57 12.68
N GLY A 107 11.23 18.96 13.55
CA GLY A 107 11.42 18.99 15.00
C GLY A 107 11.64 17.58 15.58
N LEU A 108 10.85 16.62 15.14
CA LEU A 108 10.97 15.22 15.55
C LEU A 108 12.34 14.62 15.24
N ALA A 109 12.94 14.96 14.10
CA ALA A 109 14.27 14.47 13.72
C ALA A 109 15.38 14.92 14.70
N HIS A 110 15.22 16.07 15.35
CA HIS A 110 16.18 16.58 16.33
C HIS A 110 16.24 15.76 17.64
N THR A 111 15.26 14.89 17.86
CA THR A 111 15.30 13.98 19.01
C THR A 111 16.35 12.88 18.87
N TRP A 112 16.74 12.53 17.64
CA TRP A 112 17.58 11.38 17.28
C TRP A 112 17.10 10.04 17.87
N ASP A 113 15.85 9.98 18.33
CA ASP A 113 15.24 8.82 19.00
C ASP A 113 14.30 8.06 18.07
N ARG A 114 14.84 7.05 17.38
CA ARG A 114 14.07 6.18 16.48
C ARG A 114 12.95 5.42 17.18
N TYR A 115 13.08 5.13 18.49
CA TYR A 115 12.03 4.43 19.25
C TYR A 115 10.84 5.34 19.48
N LEU A 116 11.08 6.58 19.86
CA LEU A 116 10.05 7.60 19.99
C LEU A 116 9.33 7.81 18.65
N ILE A 117 10.08 7.97 17.56
CA ILE A 117 9.51 8.17 16.23
C ILE A 117 8.66 6.96 15.79
N LYS A 118 9.10 5.72 16.04
CA LYS A 118 8.28 4.53 15.76
C LYS A 118 6.98 4.52 16.61
N GLN A 119 7.04 4.94 17.88
CA GLN A 119 5.84 5.05 18.72
C GLN A 119 4.86 6.08 18.18
N ILE A 120 5.35 7.24 17.71
CA ILE A 120 4.53 8.28 17.09
C ILE A 120 3.89 7.74 15.81
N GLY A 121 4.65 7.13 14.91
CA GLY A 121 4.11 6.51 13.72
C GLY A 121 3.07 5.42 14.03
N SER A 122 3.26 4.67 15.12
CA SER A 122 2.28 3.67 15.56
C SER A 122 0.98 4.31 16.03
N ALA A 123 1.05 5.40 16.82
CA ALA A 123 -0.13 6.12 17.30
C ALA A 123 -0.91 6.75 16.11
N VAL A 124 -0.20 7.37 15.16
CA VAL A 124 -0.81 7.92 13.95
C VAL A 124 -1.48 6.82 13.12
N GLY A 125 -0.83 5.67 12.96
CA GLY A 125 -1.41 4.53 12.24
C GLY A 125 -2.65 3.95 12.94
N ASP A 126 -2.69 3.95 14.27
CA ASP A 126 -3.88 3.56 15.03
C ASP A 126 -5.04 4.53 14.75
N GLU A 127 -4.78 5.84 14.76
CA GLU A 127 -5.81 6.86 14.46
C GLU A 127 -6.28 6.80 13.00
N VAL A 128 -5.40 6.52 12.02
CA VAL A 128 -5.81 6.26 10.64
C VAL A 128 -6.81 5.10 10.57
N ARG A 129 -6.56 4.01 11.30
CA ARG A 129 -7.51 2.89 11.38
C ARG A 129 -8.81 3.28 12.09
N GLY A 130 -8.75 4.12 13.12
CA GLY A 130 -9.93 4.64 13.79
C GLY A 130 -10.82 5.46 12.83
N PHE A 131 -10.24 6.34 12.03
CA PHE A 131 -10.98 7.07 10.99
C PHE A 131 -11.50 6.13 9.89
N HIS A 132 -10.70 5.15 9.47
CA HIS A 132 -11.15 4.13 8.52
C HIS A 132 -12.36 3.34 9.03
N HIS A 133 -12.39 3.01 10.32
CA HIS A 133 -13.52 2.34 10.95
C HIS A 133 -14.83 3.16 10.85
N LEU A 134 -14.72 4.50 10.96
CA LEU A 134 -15.88 5.40 10.82
C LEU A 134 -16.45 5.42 9.40
N ASP A 135 -15.61 5.43 8.39
CA ASP A 135 -16.01 5.42 6.98
C ASP A 135 -14.90 4.76 6.11
N PRO A 136 -14.96 3.44 5.90
CA PRO A 136 -13.94 2.72 5.14
C PRO A 136 -13.81 3.16 3.68
N ALA A 137 -14.89 3.67 3.09
CA ALA A 137 -14.89 4.10 1.68
C ALA A 137 -14.24 5.47 1.48
N ALA A 138 -14.39 6.38 2.45
CA ALA A 138 -13.87 7.74 2.38
C ALA A 138 -12.50 7.88 3.03
N ASN A 139 -12.20 7.10 4.07
CA ASN A 139 -10.99 7.23 4.89
C ASN A 139 -10.03 6.06 4.61
N GLY A 140 -9.24 6.18 3.57
CA GLY A 140 -8.31 5.14 3.15
C GLY A 140 -7.17 4.91 4.14
N VAL A 141 -6.67 3.67 4.19
CA VAL A 141 -5.52 3.28 5.03
C VAL A 141 -4.18 3.41 4.30
N ASN A 142 -4.17 3.85 3.05
CA ASN A 142 -2.96 4.29 2.38
C ASN A 142 -2.58 5.69 2.89
N VAL A 143 -1.40 5.82 3.46
CA VAL A 143 -0.94 7.04 4.15
C VAL A 143 0.16 7.71 3.34
N TRP A 144 -0.07 8.96 2.92
CA TRP A 144 0.89 9.77 2.17
C TRP A 144 1.95 10.38 3.09
N ALA A 145 2.67 9.52 3.77
CA ALA A 145 3.76 9.82 4.70
C ALA A 145 4.70 8.60 4.81
N PRO A 146 5.95 8.83 5.22
CA PRO A 146 6.63 10.09 5.54
C PRO A 146 7.15 10.85 4.31
N VAL A 147 7.43 12.16 4.50
CA VAL A 147 8.18 12.97 3.55
C VAL A 147 9.68 12.76 3.78
N VAL A 148 10.40 12.38 2.73
CA VAL A 148 11.84 12.12 2.77
C VAL A 148 12.65 13.06 1.87
N ASP A 149 12.04 14.19 1.51
CA ASP A 149 12.71 15.27 0.79
C ASP A 149 13.84 15.84 1.65
N LEU A 150 15.01 16.04 1.04
CA LEU A 150 16.18 16.52 1.76
C LEU A 150 16.19 18.04 1.92
N LEU A 151 16.35 18.52 3.14
CA LEU A 151 16.17 19.93 3.54
C LEU A 151 17.44 20.75 3.26
N ARG A 152 17.89 20.86 2.01
CA ARG A 152 19.19 21.44 1.64
C ARG A 152 19.19 22.98 1.59
N ASP A 153 18.06 23.60 1.40
CA ASP A 153 17.95 25.05 1.31
C ASP A 153 16.84 25.56 2.25
N PRO A 154 17.16 26.40 3.22
CA PRO A 154 16.16 26.87 4.20
C PRO A 154 15.05 27.75 3.58
N ARG A 155 15.20 28.18 2.33
CA ARG A 155 14.22 28.99 1.60
C ARG A 155 13.12 28.14 0.96
N TRP A 156 13.27 26.83 0.91
CA TRP A 156 12.28 25.94 0.28
C TRP A 156 10.99 25.86 1.09
N GLY A 157 9.85 25.80 0.40
CA GLY A 157 8.53 26.00 1.00
C GLY A 157 7.98 24.84 1.78
N ARG A 158 8.59 23.63 1.70
CA ARG A 158 8.09 22.41 2.39
C ARG A 158 9.11 21.78 3.33
N ASN A 159 10.05 22.57 3.82
CA ASN A 159 11.11 22.06 4.70
C ASN A 159 10.58 21.47 6.02
N GLU A 160 9.49 22.01 6.57
CA GLU A 160 8.91 21.52 7.81
C GLU A 160 8.35 20.08 7.71
N GLU A 161 8.03 19.62 6.51
CA GLU A 161 7.50 18.28 6.28
C GLU A 161 8.58 17.19 6.30
N GLY A 162 9.84 17.53 5.99
CA GLY A 162 10.95 16.59 5.95
C GLY A 162 11.74 16.52 7.26
N TYR A 163 12.72 15.65 7.33
CA TYR A 163 13.46 15.35 8.55
C TYR A 163 14.82 16.05 8.63
N SER A 164 15.64 16.03 7.57
CA SER A 164 17.01 16.54 7.58
C SER A 164 17.55 16.78 6.17
N GLU A 165 18.65 17.51 6.06
CA GLU A 165 19.46 17.57 4.84
C GLU A 165 20.35 16.32 4.68
N ASP A 166 20.62 15.59 5.76
CA ASP A 166 21.42 14.38 5.75
C ASP A 166 20.59 13.16 5.29
N PRO A 167 21.00 12.47 4.20
CA PRO A 167 20.22 11.37 3.64
C PRO A 167 20.18 10.13 4.55
N PHE A 168 21.20 9.92 5.39
CA PHE A 168 21.23 8.82 6.33
C PHE A 168 20.25 9.05 7.49
N LEU A 169 20.32 10.24 8.12
CA LEU A 169 19.40 10.60 9.20
C LEU A 169 17.95 10.59 8.72
N THR A 170 17.67 11.21 7.57
CA THR A 170 16.33 11.20 6.95
C THR A 170 15.86 9.77 6.72
N GLY A 171 16.69 8.92 6.14
CA GLY A 171 16.34 7.52 5.87
C GLY A 171 16.04 6.71 7.15
N GLU A 172 16.83 6.87 8.21
CA GLU A 172 16.64 6.14 9.48
C GLU A 172 15.40 6.61 10.25
N ILE A 173 15.18 7.92 10.33
CA ILE A 173 13.99 8.50 11.02
C ILE A 173 12.72 8.18 10.25
N ALA A 174 12.71 8.37 8.93
CA ALA A 174 11.58 8.01 8.08
C ALA A 174 11.25 6.50 8.16
N THR A 175 12.29 5.64 8.19
CA THR A 175 12.10 4.20 8.37
C THR A 175 11.42 3.89 9.72
N ALA A 176 11.80 4.58 10.78
CA ALA A 176 11.18 4.39 12.10
C ALA A 176 9.70 4.80 12.09
N TYR A 177 9.39 5.97 11.53
CA TYR A 177 8.01 6.47 11.40
C TYR A 177 7.15 5.53 10.54
N ALA A 178 7.64 5.19 9.35
CA ALA A 178 6.95 4.27 8.43
C ALA A 178 6.74 2.88 9.06
N SER A 179 7.71 2.35 9.81
CA SER A 179 7.55 1.07 10.53
C SER A 179 6.43 1.14 11.57
N GLY A 180 6.29 2.26 12.27
CA GLY A 180 5.18 2.50 13.20
C GLY A 180 3.82 2.54 12.50
N LEU A 181 3.72 3.28 11.42
CA LEU A 181 2.53 3.34 10.56
C LEU A 181 2.14 1.96 10.03
N ARG A 182 3.11 1.21 9.50
CA ARG A 182 2.90 -0.11 8.93
C ARG A 182 2.39 -1.14 9.95
N GLY A 183 2.81 -1.02 11.20
CA GLY A 183 2.59 -2.03 12.24
C GLY A 183 3.56 -3.21 12.16
N ASP A 184 3.46 -4.11 13.13
CA ASP A 184 4.45 -5.19 13.33
C ASP A 184 3.95 -6.59 12.90
N HIS A 185 2.72 -6.71 12.35
CA HIS A 185 2.23 -8.01 11.88
C HIS A 185 3.00 -8.46 10.62
N PRO A 186 3.38 -9.75 10.50
CA PRO A 186 4.21 -10.23 9.39
C PRO A 186 3.51 -10.16 8.03
N PHE A 187 2.18 -10.30 7.99
CA PHE A 187 1.39 -10.27 6.78
C PHE A 187 0.56 -8.99 6.67
N TYR A 188 -0.31 -8.71 7.65
CA TYR A 188 -1.22 -7.58 7.58
C TYR A 188 -0.49 -6.25 7.81
N LEU A 189 -0.83 -5.26 7.00
CA LEU A 189 -0.39 -3.88 7.13
C LEU A 189 -1.44 -3.09 7.93
N LYS A 190 -1.03 -2.42 9.01
CA LYS A 190 -1.90 -1.52 9.73
C LYS A 190 -2.32 -0.35 8.85
N THR A 191 -1.35 0.30 8.24
CA THR A 191 -1.53 1.28 7.15
C THR A 191 -0.48 1.03 6.08
N VAL A 192 -0.60 1.70 4.94
CA VAL A 192 0.35 1.60 3.84
C VAL A 192 1.16 2.89 3.74
N PRO A 193 2.33 2.98 4.41
CA PRO A 193 3.19 4.15 4.33
C PRO A 193 3.69 4.36 2.90
N THR A 194 3.51 5.58 2.40
CA THR A 194 3.87 5.99 1.03
C THR A 194 4.87 7.12 1.11
N LEU A 195 6.11 6.83 0.73
CA LEU A 195 7.19 7.83 0.75
C LEU A 195 6.95 8.90 -0.31
N LYS A 196 7.22 10.15 0.04
CA LYS A 196 7.10 11.28 -0.88
C LYS A 196 8.19 12.34 -0.65
N HIS A 197 8.52 13.14 -1.64
CA HIS A 197 8.12 13.07 -3.02
C HIS A 197 9.32 12.62 -3.87
N PHE A 198 9.15 11.60 -4.63
CA PHE A 198 10.24 11.06 -5.45
C PHE A 198 10.30 11.80 -6.79
N LEU A 199 11.29 12.65 -7.07
CA LEU A 199 12.61 12.75 -6.51
C LEU A 199 13.11 14.20 -6.53
N ALA A 200 13.99 14.55 -5.55
CA ALA A 200 14.71 15.83 -5.54
C ALA A 200 13.79 17.06 -5.56
N TYR A 201 12.73 16.97 -4.79
CA TYR A 201 11.70 17.98 -4.59
C TYR A 201 11.99 18.80 -3.32
N ASN A 202 11.19 19.71 -2.99
CA ASN A 202 11.03 20.59 -1.83
C ASN A 202 10.98 22.09 -2.18
N ASN A 203 11.49 22.45 -3.38
CA ASN A 203 11.33 23.81 -3.90
C ASN A 203 9.92 23.98 -4.48
N GLU A 204 9.12 24.87 -3.87
CA GLU A 204 7.76 25.15 -4.32
C GLU A 204 7.70 26.14 -5.49
N THR A 205 8.75 26.95 -5.69
CA THR A 205 8.79 27.91 -6.78
C THR A 205 8.84 27.17 -8.11
N ASP A 206 7.85 27.42 -8.95
CA ASP A 206 7.76 26.86 -10.30
C ASP A 206 7.78 25.32 -10.35
N ARG A 207 7.29 24.66 -9.29
CA ARG A 207 7.34 23.21 -9.09
C ARG A 207 6.78 22.39 -10.26
N GLY A 208 5.74 22.89 -10.94
CA GLY A 208 5.09 22.22 -12.06
C GLY A 208 5.91 22.25 -13.38
N PHE A 209 7.04 22.98 -13.43
CA PHE A 209 7.88 23.04 -14.64
C PHE A 209 9.38 23.25 -14.36
N SER A 210 9.77 23.35 -13.09
CA SER A 210 11.20 23.38 -12.72
C SER A 210 11.85 22.00 -12.94
N SER A 211 13.17 22.01 -13.21
CA SER A 211 13.95 20.79 -13.36
C SER A 211 15.15 20.78 -12.42
N SER A 212 15.25 19.73 -11.60
CA SER A 212 16.41 19.47 -10.75
C SER A 212 17.49 18.78 -11.56
N SER A 213 18.63 19.46 -11.80
CA SER A 213 19.76 18.90 -12.52
C SER A 213 20.67 18.14 -11.54
N ILE A 214 20.78 16.84 -11.73
CA ILE A 214 21.49 15.93 -10.81
C ILE A 214 22.42 15.02 -11.60
N ASP A 215 23.70 15.03 -11.25
CA ASP A 215 24.67 14.08 -11.82
C ASP A 215 24.44 12.65 -11.29
N PRO A 216 24.90 11.60 -11.99
CA PRO A 216 24.67 10.22 -11.60
C PRO A 216 25.20 9.85 -10.21
N ARG A 217 26.30 10.43 -9.76
CA ARG A 217 26.87 10.15 -8.44
C ARG A 217 25.96 10.67 -7.34
N ASN A 218 25.59 11.95 -7.39
CA ASN A 218 24.67 12.55 -6.42
C ASN A 218 23.29 11.88 -6.45
N MET A 219 22.84 11.46 -7.63
CA MET A 219 21.60 10.68 -7.73
C MET A 219 21.66 9.45 -6.80
N HIS A 220 22.69 8.63 -6.89
CA HIS A 220 22.79 7.37 -6.16
C HIS A 220 23.30 7.51 -4.72
N GLU A 221 24.26 8.42 -4.48
CA GLU A 221 24.87 8.55 -3.16
C GLU A 221 24.11 9.48 -2.22
N TYR A 222 23.19 10.30 -2.75
CA TYR A 222 22.49 11.33 -1.98
C TYR A 222 20.98 11.24 -2.12
N TYR A 223 20.40 11.54 -3.29
CA TYR A 223 18.95 11.70 -3.45
C TYR A 223 18.14 10.41 -3.32
N LEU A 224 18.67 9.28 -3.76
CA LEU A 224 17.98 7.99 -3.69
C LEU A 224 18.05 7.34 -2.31
N LYS A 225 19.04 7.70 -1.47
CA LYS A 225 19.31 7.03 -0.19
C LYS A 225 18.16 7.02 0.81
N PRO A 226 17.43 8.11 1.07
CA PRO A 226 16.32 8.09 2.02
C PRO A 226 15.23 7.11 1.61
N PHE A 227 14.90 7.07 0.32
CA PHE A 227 13.90 6.17 -0.25
C PHE A 227 14.35 4.70 -0.19
N GLU A 228 15.59 4.42 -0.66
CA GLU A 228 16.17 3.08 -0.62
C GLU A 228 16.14 2.49 0.79
N THR A 229 16.50 3.28 1.80
CA THR A 229 16.59 2.82 3.18
C THR A 229 15.26 2.29 3.70
N ALA A 230 14.17 3.03 3.57
CA ALA A 230 12.87 2.65 4.09
C ALA A 230 12.21 1.52 3.26
N ILE A 231 12.35 1.55 1.94
CA ILE A 231 11.77 0.54 1.05
C ILE A 231 12.47 -0.80 1.22
N SER A 232 13.80 -0.84 1.18
CA SER A 232 14.59 -2.07 1.32
C SER A 232 14.43 -2.72 2.70
N LYS A 233 14.18 -1.93 3.75
CA LYS A 233 13.84 -2.43 5.09
C LYS A 233 12.37 -2.84 5.25
N LYS A 234 11.57 -2.80 4.17
CA LYS A 234 10.13 -3.11 4.18
C LYS A 234 9.34 -2.29 5.21
N ALA A 235 9.75 -1.05 5.44
CA ALA A 235 9.03 -0.11 6.29
C ALA A 235 7.92 0.61 5.51
N ALA A 236 8.16 0.93 4.24
CA ALA A 236 7.20 1.55 3.33
C ALA A 236 6.78 0.58 2.22
N TYR A 237 5.54 0.70 1.78
CA TYR A 237 4.91 -0.12 0.74
C TYR A 237 4.30 0.70 -0.40
N GLY A 238 4.52 2.01 -0.37
CA GLY A 238 4.10 2.92 -1.40
C GLY A 238 5.12 4.03 -1.66
N LEU A 239 5.00 4.67 -2.82
CA LEU A 239 5.79 5.81 -3.26
C LEU A 239 4.89 6.80 -4.02
N MET A 240 5.22 8.08 -3.89
CA MET A 240 4.60 9.17 -4.66
C MET A 240 5.70 9.96 -5.37
N PRO A 241 5.67 10.08 -6.71
CA PRO A 241 6.56 10.96 -7.46
C PRO A 241 6.35 12.44 -7.10
N ALA A 242 7.36 13.25 -7.42
CA ALA A 242 7.36 14.69 -7.19
C ALA A 242 6.81 15.46 -8.39
N TYR A 243 6.37 16.70 -8.17
CA TYR A 243 5.88 17.58 -9.22
C TYR A 243 6.93 18.05 -10.21
N ASN A 244 8.18 18.19 -9.79
CA ASN A 244 9.25 18.72 -10.62
C ASN A 244 9.74 17.72 -11.66
N SER A 245 10.45 18.22 -12.64
CA SER A 245 11.30 17.40 -13.50
C SER A 245 12.63 17.09 -12.82
N VAL A 246 13.24 15.97 -13.19
CA VAL A 246 14.62 15.61 -12.87
C VAL A 246 15.36 15.38 -14.18
N ASN A 247 16.42 16.14 -14.40
CA ASN A 247 17.18 16.11 -15.67
C ASN A 247 16.23 16.24 -16.89
N ASP A 248 15.34 17.24 -16.82
CA ASP A 248 14.39 17.64 -17.86
C ASP A 248 13.26 16.61 -18.16
N LYS A 249 13.08 15.61 -17.28
CA LYS A 249 12.00 14.66 -17.37
C LYS A 249 11.08 14.74 -16.15
N PRO A 250 9.75 14.91 -16.31
CA PRO A 250 8.82 14.88 -15.18
C PRO A 250 9.04 13.66 -14.29
N ALA A 251 9.10 13.86 -12.98
CA ALA A 251 9.43 12.79 -12.04
C ALA A 251 8.45 11.62 -12.10
N ILE A 252 7.18 11.89 -12.37
CA ILE A 252 6.14 10.87 -12.61
C ILE A 252 6.44 9.96 -13.81
N LEU A 253 7.28 10.39 -14.75
CA LEU A 253 7.70 9.62 -15.94
C LEU A 253 9.09 8.99 -15.75
N SER A 254 9.67 9.06 -14.56
CA SER A 254 11.03 8.58 -14.30
C SER A 254 11.14 7.07 -14.49
N PRO A 255 12.09 6.56 -15.29
CA PRO A 255 12.33 5.13 -15.41
C PRO A 255 12.82 4.47 -14.11
N LEU A 256 13.27 5.28 -13.14
CA LEU A 256 13.71 4.79 -11.82
C LEU A 256 12.54 4.22 -11.00
N LEU A 257 11.30 4.63 -11.27
CA LEU A 257 10.11 4.13 -10.57
C LEU A 257 9.97 2.61 -10.75
N ASP A 258 10.08 2.11 -11.97
CA ASP A 258 10.03 0.67 -12.24
C ASP A 258 11.39 -0.01 -11.99
N SER A 259 12.45 0.47 -12.66
CA SER A 259 13.74 -0.23 -12.70
C SER A 259 14.46 -0.28 -11.34
N THR A 260 14.35 0.76 -10.54
CA THR A 260 15.06 0.89 -9.26
C THR A 260 14.14 0.65 -8.09
N VAL A 261 13.02 1.38 -8.01
CA VAL A 261 12.14 1.29 -6.85
C VAL A 261 11.43 -0.06 -6.81
N LYS A 262 10.66 -0.42 -7.84
CA LYS A 262 9.90 -1.68 -7.82
C LYS A 262 10.81 -2.89 -7.92
N ARG A 263 11.63 -2.98 -8.96
CA ARG A 263 12.38 -4.21 -9.23
C ARG A 263 13.57 -4.45 -8.32
N ARG A 264 14.27 -3.40 -7.91
CA ARG A 264 15.52 -3.56 -7.13
C ARG A 264 15.31 -3.46 -5.63
N TRP A 265 14.45 -2.54 -5.15
CA TRP A 265 14.28 -2.28 -3.72
C TRP A 265 13.06 -2.95 -3.12
N ALA A 266 11.91 -2.82 -3.78
CA ALA A 266 10.63 -3.18 -3.20
C ALA A 266 10.23 -4.65 -3.40
N GLY A 267 10.36 -5.20 -4.60
CA GLY A 267 9.79 -6.50 -4.98
C GLY A 267 8.28 -6.41 -5.23
N ASP A 268 7.56 -7.52 -5.06
CA ASP A 268 6.21 -7.72 -5.63
C ASP A 268 5.07 -6.94 -4.94
N ASP A 269 5.19 -6.60 -3.65
CA ASP A 269 4.11 -5.96 -2.88
C ASP A 269 4.39 -4.46 -2.69
N PHE A 270 4.33 -3.70 -3.76
CA PHE A 270 4.61 -2.27 -3.71
C PHE A 270 3.85 -1.51 -4.78
N PHE A 271 3.28 -0.35 -4.44
CA PHE A 271 2.54 0.44 -5.41
C PHE A 271 3.00 1.90 -5.46
N ILE A 272 2.77 2.53 -6.61
CA ILE A 272 3.13 3.93 -6.83
C ILE A 272 1.87 4.71 -7.19
N VAL A 273 1.53 5.69 -6.35
CA VAL A 273 0.43 6.62 -6.57
C VAL A 273 0.98 7.96 -7.05
N SER A 274 0.33 8.61 -8.01
CA SER A 274 0.73 9.95 -8.41
C SER A 274 0.42 10.99 -7.33
N ASP A 275 1.13 12.12 -7.33
CA ASP A 275 0.71 13.29 -6.57
C ASP A 275 -0.53 13.93 -7.20
N ALA A 276 -1.22 14.80 -6.46
CA ALA A 276 -2.46 15.43 -6.87
C ALA A 276 -2.25 16.34 -8.09
N PHE A 277 -3.05 16.15 -9.14
CA PHE A 277 -2.97 16.87 -10.42
C PHE A 277 -1.68 16.68 -11.21
N ASP A 278 -0.71 15.90 -10.72
CA ASP A 278 0.55 15.65 -11.42
C ASP A 278 0.35 14.91 -12.77
N PRO A 279 -0.56 13.93 -12.91
CA PRO A 279 -0.83 13.31 -14.20
C PRO A 279 -1.29 14.30 -15.29
N SER A 280 -2.19 15.19 -14.95
CA SER A 280 -2.62 16.27 -15.88
C SER A 280 -1.53 17.34 -16.03
N GLY A 281 -0.69 17.56 -15.03
CA GLY A 281 0.45 18.47 -15.04
C GLY A 281 1.49 18.15 -16.11
N ILE A 282 1.65 16.87 -16.48
CA ILE A 282 2.54 16.47 -17.59
C ILE A 282 2.20 17.24 -18.90
N VAL A 283 0.91 17.45 -19.15
CA VAL A 283 0.41 18.20 -20.32
C VAL A 283 0.27 19.70 -19.98
N ASN A 284 -0.38 20.00 -18.86
CA ASN A 284 -0.82 21.37 -18.55
C ASN A 284 0.31 22.28 -18.08
N ASP A 285 1.26 21.75 -17.32
CA ASP A 285 2.35 22.52 -16.69
C ASP A 285 3.68 22.27 -17.42
N HIS A 286 4.16 21.04 -17.40
CA HIS A 286 5.42 20.66 -18.05
C HIS A 286 5.42 20.81 -19.58
N LYS A 287 4.24 20.75 -20.23
CA LYS A 287 4.12 20.71 -21.70
C LYS A 287 4.96 19.59 -22.34
N TYR A 288 5.17 18.50 -21.59
CA TYR A 288 6.04 17.40 -21.99
C TYR A 288 5.40 16.51 -23.06
N TYR A 289 4.09 16.32 -22.98
CA TYR A 289 3.26 15.69 -24.01
C TYR A 289 2.15 16.63 -24.47
N ASP A 290 1.61 16.37 -25.66
CA ASP A 290 0.56 17.14 -26.30
C ASP A 290 -0.86 16.61 -26.02
N SER A 291 -0.96 15.44 -25.36
CA SER A 291 -2.26 14.87 -25.00
C SER A 291 -2.21 14.09 -23.68
N HIS A 292 -3.35 14.05 -23.00
CA HIS A 292 -3.52 13.31 -21.76
C HIS A 292 -3.42 11.79 -21.97
N GLU A 293 -3.82 11.26 -23.13
CA GLU A 293 -3.68 9.85 -23.47
C GLU A 293 -2.21 9.41 -23.49
N LYS A 294 -1.34 10.21 -24.11
CA LYS A 294 0.11 9.94 -24.10
C LYS A 294 0.69 10.07 -22.69
N ALA A 295 0.29 11.12 -21.96
CA ALA A 295 0.78 11.40 -20.62
C ALA A 295 0.45 10.22 -19.66
N HIS A 296 -0.82 9.84 -19.56
CA HIS A 296 -1.25 8.73 -18.70
C HIS A 296 -0.68 7.38 -19.14
N ALA A 297 -0.62 7.11 -20.46
CA ALA A 297 -0.01 5.89 -20.97
C ALA A 297 1.46 5.74 -20.57
N HIS A 298 2.24 6.80 -20.71
CA HIS A 298 3.64 6.77 -20.32
C HIS A 298 3.85 6.75 -18.80
N ALA A 299 2.94 7.35 -18.02
CA ALA A 299 2.95 7.25 -16.58
C ALA A 299 2.70 5.79 -16.12
N VAL A 300 1.70 5.09 -16.68
CA VAL A 300 1.49 3.65 -16.42
C VAL A 300 2.76 2.85 -16.75
N LYS A 301 3.35 3.08 -17.93
CA LYS A 301 4.58 2.40 -18.35
C LYS A 301 5.80 2.75 -17.50
N ALA A 302 5.84 3.93 -16.90
CA ALA A 302 6.88 4.30 -15.93
C ALA A 302 6.70 3.62 -14.58
N GLY A 303 5.51 3.09 -14.30
CA GLY A 303 5.22 2.34 -13.08
C GLY A 303 4.18 2.96 -12.17
N ILE A 304 3.41 3.96 -12.61
CA ILE A 304 2.29 4.50 -11.84
C ILE A 304 1.15 3.47 -11.82
N ASP A 305 0.66 3.17 -10.63
CA ASP A 305 -0.38 2.17 -10.39
C ASP A 305 -1.74 2.78 -10.09
N ASN A 306 -1.75 4.06 -9.64
CA ASN A 306 -2.98 4.76 -9.28
C ASN A 306 -2.82 6.26 -9.50
N PHE A 307 -3.85 6.91 -10.03
CA PHE A 307 -3.85 8.31 -10.41
C PHE A 307 -4.65 9.17 -9.44
N THR A 308 -4.00 10.18 -8.86
CA THR A 308 -4.62 11.24 -8.07
C THR A 308 -4.77 12.47 -8.95
N ASP A 309 -5.92 12.59 -9.61
CA ASP A 309 -6.14 13.69 -10.55
C ASP A 309 -7.60 14.20 -10.47
N GLN A 310 -7.80 15.51 -10.57
CA GLN A 310 -9.11 16.17 -10.54
C GLN A 310 -9.97 15.88 -9.30
N GLY A 311 -9.37 15.57 -8.16
CA GLY A 311 -10.07 15.26 -6.91
C GLY A 311 -10.98 14.04 -7.06
N GLU A 312 -12.26 14.16 -6.73
CA GLU A 312 -13.24 13.06 -6.82
C GLU A 312 -13.72 12.77 -8.25
N ASN A 313 -13.41 13.65 -9.23
CA ASN A 313 -13.85 13.47 -10.61
C ASN A 313 -12.88 12.57 -11.40
N PRO A 314 -13.25 11.33 -11.74
CA PRO A 314 -12.37 10.40 -12.43
C PRO A 314 -12.36 10.58 -13.96
N GLU A 315 -13.15 11.51 -14.53
CA GLU A 315 -13.41 11.55 -15.97
C GLU A 315 -12.15 11.76 -16.81
N LEU A 316 -11.25 12.67 -16.39
CA LEU A 316 -10.02 12.92 -17.14
C LEU A 316 -9.17 11.65 -17.23
N THR A 317 -8.91 11.00 -16.09
CA THR A 317 -8.12 9.76 -16.02
C THR A 317 -8.77 8.64 -16.83
N ARG A 318 -10.09 8.43 -16.68
CA ARG A 318 -10.84 7.41 -17.42
C ARG A 318 -10.79 7.64 -18.93
N ASN A 319 -11.02 8.87 -19.36
CA ASN A 319 -10.99 9.25 -20.78
C ASN A 319 -9.59 9.09 -21.38
N ALA A 320 -8.56 9.55 -20.66
CA ALA A 320 -7.17 9.43 -21.07
C ALA A 320 -6.74 7.96 -21.22
N LEU A 321 -7.01 7.11 -20.22
CA LEU A 321 -6.67 5.68 -20.28
C LEU A 321 -7.47 4.94 -21.34
N THR A 322 -8.77 5.23 -21.49
CA THR A 322 -9.61 4.65 -22.54
C THR A 322 -9.11 5.05 -23.93
N GLY A 323 -8.75 6.32 -24.12
CA GLY A 323 -8.15 6.82 -25.34
C GLY A 323 -6.79 6.18 -25.65
N ALA A 324 -5.96 6.02 -24.62
CA ALA A 324 -4.65 5.35 -24.72
C ALA A 324 -4.77 3.89 -25.16
N LEU A 325 -5.74 3.15 -24.61
CA LEU A 325 -6.05 1.77 -25.01
C LEU A 325 -6.50 1.70 -26.47
N LYS A 326 -7.43 2.58 -26.90
CA LYS A 326 -7.90 2.65 -28.29
C LYS A 326 -6.79 2.97 -29.28
N GLN A 327 -5.81 3.78 -28.89
CA GLN A 327 -4.65 4.14 -29.70
C GLN A 327 -3.51 3.10 -29.64
N GLY A 328 -3.64 2.04 -28.84
CA GLY A 328 -2.59 1.04 -28.64
C GLY A 328 -1.35 1.59 -27.91
N LEU A 329 -1.47 2.70 -27.18
CA LEU A 329 -0.39 3.27 -26.38
C LEU A 329 -0.11 2.42 -25.15
N ILE A 330 -1.14 1.81 -24.56
CA ILE A 330 -1.08 0.78 -23.51
C ILE A 330 -2.00 -0.38 -23.88
N SER A 331 -1.81 -1.51 -23.21
CA SER A 331 -2.64 -2.71 -23.31
C SER A 331 -3.38 -2.97 -21.98
N GLU A 332 -4.38 -3.85 -22.02
CA GLU A 332 -5.04 -4.33 -20.80
C GLU A 332 -4.03 -4.95 -19.82
N LYS A 333 -2.99 -5.61 -20.32
CA LYS A 333 -1.93 -6.18 -19.48
C LYS A 333 -1.17 -5.11 -18.68
N ASP A 334 -1.01 -3.90 -19.24
CA ASP A 334 -0.36 -2.80 -18.49
C ASP A 334 -1.25 -2.33 -17.34
N LEU A 335 -2.58 -2.31 -17.52
CA LEU A 335 -3.53 -2.04 -16.44
C LEU A 335 -3.55 -3.18 -15.42
N ASP A 336 -3.53 -4.43 -15.86
CA ASP A 336 -3.47 -5.59 -14.96
C ASP A 336 -2.23 -5.55 -14.06
N GLN A 337 -1.08 -5.14 -14.59
CA GLN A 337 0.14 -5.01 -13.81
C GLN A 337 0.01 -3.91 -12.73
N ALA A 338 -0.53 -2.75 -13.08
CA ALA A 338 -0.77 -1.65 -12.15
C ALA A 338 -1.78 -2.04 -11.05
N LEU A 339 -2.90 -2.63 -11.45
CA LEU A 339 -3.93 -3.10 -10.53
C LEU A 339 -3.45 -4.26 -9.66
N ALA A 340 -2.57 -5.14 -10.17
CA ALA A 340 -1.96 -6.19 -9.36
C ALA A 340 -1.20 -5.61 -8.16
N ASN A 341 -0.44 -4.54 -8.36
CA ASN A 341 0.27 -3.86 -7.28
C ASN A 341 -0.71 -3.24 -6.27
N THR A 342 -1.74 -2.53 -6.75
CA THR A 342 -2.77 -1.93 -5.91
C THR A 342 -3.53 -2.99 -5.10
N PHE A 343 -4.01 -4.07 -5.73
CA PHE A 343 -4.74 -5.12 -5.03
C PHE A 343 -3.86 -5.93 -4.07
N SER A 344 -2.59 -6.16 -4.40
CA SER A 344 -1.65 -6.79 -3.44
C SER A 344 -1.62 -6.03 -2.12
N ILE A 345 -1.58 -4.69 -2.17
CA ILE A 345 -1.65 -3.84 -0.99
C ILE A 345 -3.02 -3.95 -0.30
N ARG A 346 -4.14 -3.92 -1.04
CA ARG A 346 -5.50 -4.04 -0.49
C ARG A 346 -5.71 -5.37 0.22
N PHE A 347 -5.20 -6.49 -0.32
CA PHE A 347 -5.21 -7.78 0.38
C PHE A 347 -4.41 -7.72 1.69
N ARG A 348 -3.27 -7.08 1.68
CA ARG A 348 -2.43 -6.96 2.87
C ARG A 348 -2.98 -5.99 3.92
N THR A 349 -3.88 -5.08 3.57
CA THR A 349 -4.62 -4.28 4.56
C THR A 349 -5.76 -5.06 5.23
N GLY A 350 -6.03 -6.28 4.73
CA GLY A 350 -7.05 -7.19 5.27
C GLY A 350 -8.47 -6.89 4.76
N GLU A 351 -8.60 -6.12 3.66
CA GLU A 351 -9.90 -5.71 3.14
C GLU A 351 -10.79 -6.88 2.68
N PHE A 352 -10.17 -7.98 2.24
CA PHE A 352 -10.86 -9.15 1.69
C PHE A 352 -10.85 -10.36 2.63
N ASP A 353 -10.38 -10.19 3.85
CA ASP A 353 -10.22 -11.26 4.82
C ASP A 353 -11.20 -11.09 6.00
N PRO A 354 -11.60 -12.17 6.68
CA PRO A 354 -12.37 -12.09 7.91
C PRO A 354 -11.67 -11.23 8.96
N ASP A 355 -12.42 -10.41 9.68
CA ASP A 355 -11.90 -9.48 10.71
C ASP A 355 -11.08 -10.18 11.79
N GLU A 356 -11.40 -11.43 12.10
CA GLU A 356 -10.70 -12.23 13.11
C GLU A 356 -9.24 -12.51 12.75
N LEU A 357 -8.91 -12.52 11.46
CA LEU A 357 -7.56 -12.75 10.96
C LEU A 357 -6.72 -11.48 10.96
N ASN A 358 -7.36 -10.30 10.84
CA ASN A 358 -6.68 -9.02 10.79
C ASN A 358 -6.61 -8.38 12.19
N PRO A 359 -5.43 -8.30 12.84
CA PRO A 359 -5.33 -7.74 14.19
C PRO A 359 -5.68 -6.25 14.25
N TYR A 360 -5.69 -5.55 13.13
CA TYR A 360 -5.97 -4.12 13.03
C TYR A 360 -7.46 -3.79 12.83
N SER A 361 -8.32 -4.77 12.55
CA SER A 361 -9.79 -4.59 12.49
C SER A 361 -10.40 -4.19 13.84
N ARG A 362 -9.67 -4.44 14.95
CA ARG A 362 -10.08 -4.08 16.31
C ARG A 362 -9.83 -2.61 16.68
N LEU A 363 -9.15 -1.85 15.83
CA LEU A 363 -8.89 -0.43 16.05
C LEU A 363 -10.13 0.36 15.62
N THR A 364 -10.88 0.83 16.59
CA THR A 364 -12.12 1.61 16.41
C THR A 364 -11.86 3.10 16.63
N ASP A 365 -12.88 3.93 16.55
CA ASP A 365 -12.79 5.38 16.72
C ASP A 365 -12.35 5.84 18.12
N ASP A 366 -12.42 4.96 19.13
CA ASP A 366 -11.97 5.24 20.49
C ASP A 366 -10.45 5.50 20.61
N VAL A 367 -9.67 5.10 19.62
CA VAL A 367 -8.22 5.39 19.58
C VAL A 367 -7.91 6.81 19.12
N ILE A 368 -8.86 7.49 18.44
CA ILE A 368 -8.66 8.84 17.89
C ILE A 368 -8.50 9.84 19.03
N ASN A 369 -7.44 10.65 18.96
CA ASN A 369 -7.11 11.66 19.95
C ASN A 369 -7.17 11.15 21.41
N SER A 370 -6.82 9.88 21.63
CA SER A 370 -6.90 9.23 22.93
C SER A 370 -5.94 9.86 23.95
N PRO A 371 -6.24 9.78 25.27
CA PRO A 371 -5.33 10.29 26.32
C PRO A 371 -3.91 9.72 26.22
N LYS A 372 -3.77 8.48 25.77
CA LYS A 372 -2.48 7.83 25.52
C LYS A 372 -1.69 8.53 24.43
N HIS A 373 -2.35 8.87 23.31
CA HIS A 373 -1.72 9.54 22.17
C HIS A 373 -1.39 11.00 22.50
N GLN A 374 -2.29 11.70 23.19
CA GLN A 374 -2.03 13.07 23.69
C GLN A 374 -0.82 13.12 24.66
N LEU A 375 -0.69 12.12 25.54
CA LEU A 375 0.46 12.03 26.44
C LEU A 375 1.76 11.79 25.66
N LEU A 376 1.72 10.96 24.61
CA LEU A 376 2.86 10.73 23.73
C LEU A 376 3.24 12.01 22.97
N ALA A 377 2.26 12.76 22.44
CA ALA A 377 2.49 14.04 21.78
C ALA A 377 3.15 15.03 22.71
N LYS A 378 2.64 15.17 23.95
CA LYS A 378 3.25 16.04 24.98
C LYS A 378 4.69 15.63 25.34
N LYS A 379 5.00 14.32 25.31
CA LYS A 379 6.35 13.83 25.60
C LYS A 379 7.33 14.10 24.45
N SER A 380 6.83 14.18 23.21
CA SER A 380 7.64 14.37 22.00
C SER A 380 7.93 15.83 21.65
N GLY A 381 7.24 16.81 22.27
CA GLY A 381 7.50 18.25 22.20
C GLY A 381 8.30 18.69 23.41
#